data_7a00624fc2a16f06660859c9cb247698
#
_entry.id   7a00624fc2a16f06660859c9cb247698
#
_cell.length_a   1.000
_cell.length_b   1.000
_cell.length_c   1.000
_cell.angle_alpha   90.00
_cell.angle_beta   90.00
_cell.angle_gamma   90.00
#
_symmetry.space_group_name_H-M   'P 1'
#
loop_
_entity.id
_entity.type
_entity.pdbx_description
1 polymer ?
#
loop_
_entity_poly.entity_id
_entity_poly.type
_entity_poly.pdbx_seq_one_letter_code
_entity_poly.pdbx_strand_id
1 'polypeptide(L)'
;MSPELFLADLIVQRLDPKERVSVYLKLHEALLRGAEEEYARGDLIQASKKLWGSVASLLNAIAEVRGWEHYSHRDYDVIVQNLYKETSDKELVLYFGMAERLHANFYNNFMSKETFELHRDYVLKLINKLKEFIKQ
;
A
#
# COMPACT_ATOMS: atom_id res chain seq x y z
N MET A 1 -0.71 -7.28 -10.09
CA MET A 1 -0.75 -5.81 -9.90
C MET A 1 -2.12 -5.27 -10.28
N SER A 2 -2.65 -4.31 -9.54
CA SER A 2 -3.92 -3.70 -9.89
C SER A 2 -3.79 -2.85 -11.16
N PRO A 3 -4.89 -2.63 -11.90
CA PRO A 3 -4.85 -1.77 -13.09
C PRO A 3 -4.35 -0.35 -12.78
N GLU A 4 -4.74 0.21 -11.65
CA GLU A 4 -4.33 1.55 -11.23
C GLU A 4 -2.82 1.65 -11.04
N LEU A 5 -2.20 0.65 -10.38
CA LEU A 5 -0.77 0.60 -10.17
C LEU A 5 -0.01 0.38 -11.47
N PHE A 6 -0.55 -0.46 -12.35
CA PHE A 6 0.05 -0.70 -13.65
C PHE A 6 0.09 0.56 -14.51
N LEU A 7 -1.01 1.29 -14.56
CA LEU A 7 -1.07 2.56 -15.30
C LEU A 7 -0.13 3.60 -14.72
N ALA A 8 -0.04 3.69 -13.39
CA ALA A 8 0.88 4.60 -12.72
C ALA A 8 2.32 4.29 -13.12
N ASP A 9 2.72 3.02 -13.13
CA ASP A 9 4.07 2.61 -13.51
C ASP A 9 4.39 2.99 -14.96
N LEU A 10 3.43 2.82 -15.88
CA LEU A 10 3.62 3.22 -17.28
C LEU A 10 3.84 4.73 -17.43
N ILE A 11 3.12 5.52 -16.65
CA ILE A 11 3.25 6.98 -16.67
C ILE A 11 4.57 7.41 -16.06
N VAL A 12 4.92 6.89 -14.88
CA VAL A 12 6.09 7.35 -14.13
C VAL A 12 7.41 7.01 -14.80
N GLN A 13 7.45 6.03 -15.71
CA GLN A 13 8.65 5.74 -16.47
C GLN A 13 9.16 6.94 -17.27
N ARG A 14 8.31 7.92 -17.55
CA ARG A 14 8.63 9.12 -18.33
C ARG A 14 8.87 10.36 -17.47
N LEU A 15 8.76 10.22 -16.14
CA LEU A 15 8.86 11.33 -15.19
C LEU A 15 10.21 11.31 -14.46
N ASP A 16 10.62 12.45 -13.93
CA ASP A 16 11.78 12.48 -13.06
C ASP A 16 11.41 11.91 -11.66
N PRO A 17 12.41 11.59 -10.81
CA PRO A 17 12.13 10.95 -9.51
C PRO A 17 11.18 11.74 -8.59
N LYS A 18 11.28 13.06 -8.56
CA LYS A 18 10.37 13.87 -7.71
C LYS A 18 8.94 13.79 -8.21
N GLU A 19 8.75 13.82 -9.52
CA GLU A 19 7.43 13.68 -10.12
C GLU A 19 6.86 12.28 -9.88
N ARG A 20 7.71 11.25 -9.95
CA ARG A 20 7.31 9.87 -9.64
C ARG A 20 6.78 9.74 -8.22
N VAL A 21 7.51 10.29 -7.26
CA VAL A 21 7.07 10.28 -5.85
C VAL A 21 5.71 10.96 -5.73
N SER A 22 5.54 12.14 -6.35
CA SER A 22 4.28 12.87 -6.31
C SER A 22 3.11 12.06 -6.87
N VAL A 23 3.32 11.37 -7.99
CA VAL A 23 2.27 10.52 -8.59
C VAL A 23 1.86 9.40 -7.64
N TYR A 24 2.82 8.70 -7.04
CA TYR A 24 2.53 7.61 -6.11
C TYR A 24 1.83 8.10 -4.85
N LEU A 25 2.21 9.27 -4.33
CA LEU A 25 1.54 9.85 -3.15
C LEU A 25 0.10 10.24 -3.45
N LYS A 26 -0.16 10.82 -4.62
CA LYS A 26 -1.53 11.16 -5.03
C LYS A 26 -2.37 9.91 -5.24
N LEU A 27 -1.80 8.87 -5.83
CA LEU A 27 -2.48 7.59 -6.01
C LEU A 27 -2.80 6.95 -4.67
N HIS A 28 -1.84 6.96 -3.73
CA HIS A 28 -2.07 6.48 -2.37
C HIS A 28 -3.27 7.16 -1.73
N GLU A 29 -3.33 8.50 -1.78
CA GLU A 29 -4.42 9.26 -1.17
C GLU A 29 -5.76 8.95 -1.84
N ALA A 30 -5.80 8.88 -3.16
CA ALA A 30 -7.01 8.57 -3.91
C ALA A 30 -7.53 7.17 -3.58
N LEU A 31 -6.63 6.18 -3.50
CA LEU A 31 -7.00 4.80 -3.16
C LEU A 31 -7.49 4.70 -1.71
N LEU A 32 -6.87 5.43 -0.79
CA LEU A 32 -7.31 5.42 0.60
C LEU A 32 -8.71 5.99 0.74
N ARG A 33 -9.00 7.12 0.09
CA ARG A 33 -10.35 7.69 0.08
C ARG A 33 -11.35 6.73 -0.56
N GLY A 34 -10.97 6.12 -1.67
CA GLY A 34 -11.81 5.13 -2.34
C GLY A 34 -12.11 3.92 -1.47
N ALA A 35 -11.12 3.46 -0.69
CA ALA A 35 -11.30 2.36 0.24
C ALA A 35 -12.35 2.70 1.32
N GLU A 36 -12.28 3.92 1.86
CA GLU A 36 -13.25 4.37 2.86
C GLU A 36 -14.66 4.47 2.27
N GLU A 37 -14.78 4.95 1.03
CA GLU A 37 -16.06 5.01 0.33
C GLU A 37 -16.65 3.62 0.10
N GLU A 38 -15.83 2.65 -0.32
CA GLU A 38 -16.29 1.28 -0.53
C GLU A 38 -16.69 0.62 0.78
N TYR A 39 -15.93 0.86 1.85
CA TYR A 39 -16.28 0.36 3.16
C TYR A 39 -17.64 0.91 3.62
N ALA A 40 -17.85 2.21 3.43
CA ALA A 40 -19.12 2.85 3.80
C ALA A 40 -20.30 2.26 3.01
N ARG A 41 -20.07 1.81 1.78
CA ARG A 41 -21.10 1.14 0.97
C ARG A 41 -21.26 -0.34 1.31
N GLY A 42 -20.41 -0.89 2.16
CA GLY A 42 -20.43 -2.31 2.50
C GLY A 42 -19.72 -3.20 1.50
N ASP A 43 -19.00 -2.64 0.52
CA ASP A 43 -18.25 -3.42 -0.46
C ASP A 43 -16.85 -3.71 0.09
N LEU A 44 -16.73 -4.77 0.88
CA LEU A 44 -15.49 -5.12 1.56
C LEU A 44 -14.42 -5.64 0.59
N ILE A 45 -14.83 -6.21 -0.53
CA ILE A 45 -13.91 -6.70 -1.56
C ILE A 45 -13.20 -5.53 -2.24
N GLN A 46 -13.93 -4.52 -2.66
CA GLN A 46 -13.35 -3.34 -3.28
C GLN A 46 -12.57 -2.51 -2.25
N ALA A 47 -13.04 -2.44 -1.02
CA ALA A 47 -12.30 -1.80 0.08
C ALA A 47 -10.95 -2.49 0.30
N SER A 48 -10.92 -3.83 0.29
CA SER A 48 -9.69 -4.62 0.42
C SER A 48 -8.70 -4.31 -0.70
N LYS A 49 -9.17 -4.28 -1.94
CA LYS A 49 -8.34 -3.97 -3.10
C LYS A 49 -7.69 -2.59 -2.98
N LYS A 50 -8.50 -1.60 -2.62
CA LYS A 50 -8.04 -0.21 -2.55
C LYS A 50 -7.12 0.05 -1.37
N LEU A 51 -7.35 -0.60 -0.23
CA LEU A 51 -6.42 -0.51 0.91
C LEU A 51 -5.06 -1.10 0.55
N TRP A 52 -5.04 -2.28 -0.08
CA TRP A 52 -3.79 -2.86 -0.55
C TRP A 52 -3.09 -1.92 -1.55
N GLY A 53 -3.83 -1.38 -2.53
CA GLY A 53 -3.28 -0.46 -3.51
C GLY A 53 -2.71 0.81 -2.88
N SER A 54 -3.35 1.31 -1.82
CA SER A 54 -2.87 2.47 -1.07
C SER A 54 -1.51 2.19 -0.40
N VAL A 55 -1.37 1.02 0.23
CA VAL A 55 -0.11 0.58 0.84
C VAL A 55 0.98 0.41 -0.24
N ALA A 56 0.66 -0.28 -1.32
CA ALA A 56 1.61 -0.52 -2.41
C ALA A 56 2.11 0.79 -3.02
N SER A 57 1.22 1.77 -3.18
CA SER A 57 1.59 3.10 -3.71
C SER A 57 2.56 3.84 -2.78
N LEU A 58 2.33 3.75 -1.46
CA LEU A 58 3.28 4.32 -0.48
C LEU A 58 4.64 3.64 -0.55
N LEU A 59 4.66 2.32 -0.69
CA LEU A 59 5.92 1.58 -0.81
C LEU A 59 6.65 1.97 -2.09
N ASN A 60 5.92 2.17 -3.20
CA ASN A 60 6.51 2.67 -4.44
C ASN A 60 7.13 4.06 -4.24
N ALA A 61 6.45 4.96 -3.54
CA ALA A 61 6.96 6.29 -3.26
C ALA A 61 8.24 6.22 -2.41
N ILE A 62 8.24 5.41 -1.36
CA ILE A 62 9.42 5.21 -0.50
C ILE A 62 10.59 4.67 -1.32
N ALA A 63 10.34 3.67 -2.15
CA ALA A 63 11.38 3.08 -3.00
C ALA A 63 11.98 4.11 -3.96
N GLU A 64 11.16 4.99 -4.55
CA GLU A 64 11.65 6.06 -5.41
C GLU A 64 12.57 7.02 -4.64
N VAL A 65 12.20 7.39 -3.41
CA VAL A 65 13.03 8.26 -2.58
C VAL A 65 14.37 7.59 -2.25
N ARG A 66 14.37 6.28 -2.02
CA ARG A 66 15.55 5.52 -1.61
C ARG A 66 16.36 4.95 -2.78
N GLY A 67 15.84 5.01 -4.01
CA GLY A 67 16.47 4.40 -5.17
C GLY A 67 16.38 2.87 -5.16
N TRP A 68 15.33 2.32 -4.56
CA TRP A 68 15.09 0.87 -4.50
C TRP A 68 14.14 0.42 -5.62
N GLU A 69 14.29 -0.85 -6.03
CA GLU A 69 13.36 -1.46 -6.99
C GLU A 69 11.97 -1.64 -6.38
N HIS A 70 10.92 -1.48 -7.21
CA HIS A 70 9.53 -1.60 -6.75
C HIS A 70 8.57 -2.07 -7.87
N TYR A 71 9.04 -2.97 -8.74
CA TYR A 71 8.27 -3.37 -9.92
C TYR A 71 7.59 -4.73 -9.78
N SER A 72 7.84 -5.47 -8.69
CA SER A 72 7.24 -6.77 -8.44
C SER A 72 6.70 -6.86 -7.02
N HIS A 73 5.84 -7.85 -6.77
CA HIS A 73 5.32 -8.10 -5.42
C HIS A 73 6.46 -8.42 -4.44
N ARG A 74 7.46 -9.16 -4.90
CA ARG A 74 8.66 -9.47 -4.10
C ARG A 74 9.38 -8.19 -3.66
N ASP A 75 9.40 -7.17 -4.52
CA ASP A 75 10.06 -5.92 -4.18
C ASP A 75 9.38 -5.24 -3.00
N TYR A 76 8.05 -5.34 -2.86
CA TYR A 76 7.35 -4.79 -1.70
C TYR A 76 7.81 -5.46 -0.41
N ASP A 77 7.97 -6.79 -0.40
CA ASP A 77 8.50 -7.50 0.76
C ASP A 77 9.91 -7.03 1.09
N VAL A 78 10.76 -6.85 0.09
CA VAL A 78 12.13 -6.38 0.29
C VAL A 78 12.14 -4.97 0.86
N ILE A 79 11.29 -4.07 0.36
CA ILE A 79 11.17 -2.70 0.88
C ILE A 79 10.81 -2.73 2.37
N VAL A 80 9.80 -3.50 2.74
CA VAL A 80 9.34 -3.61 4.13
C VAL A 80 10.46 -4.18 5.02
N GLN A 81 11.17 -5.21 4.55
CA GLN A 81 12.29 -5.79 5.29
C GLN A 81 13.43 -4.78 5.48
N ASN A 82 13.73 -3.98 4.47
CA ASN A 82 14.75 -2.93 4.58
C ASN A 82 14.34 -1.87 5.61
N LEU A 83 13.09 -1.45 5.61
CA LEU A 83 12.59 -0.50 6.61
C LEU A 83 12.64 -1.09 8.01
N TYR A 84 12.31 -2.36 8.16
CA TYR A 84 12.43 -3.06 9.43
C TYR A 84 13.89 -3.08 9.92
N LYS A 85 14.83 -3.39 9.04
CA LYS A 85 16.25 -3.40 9.41
C LYS A 85 16.74 -2.04 9.90
N GLU A 86 16.24 -0.96 9.30
CA GLU A 86 16.60 0.40 9.70
C GLU A 86 16.04 0.80 11.06
N THR A 87 14.83 0.33 11.39
CA THR A 87 14.08 0.85 12.53
C THR A 87 13.93 -0.14 13.67
N SER A 88 14.07 -1.43 13.40
CA SER A 88 13.72 -2.53 14.31
C SER A 88 12.24 -2.52 14.72
N ASP A 89 11.38 -1.86 13.94
CA ASP A 89 9.95 -1.80 14.19
C ASP A 89 9.25 -3.04 13.63
N LYS A 90 9.00 -4.01 14.50
CA LYS A 90 8.35 -5.28 14.13
C LYS A 90 6.98 -5.09 13.51
N GLU A 91 6.29 -4.03 13.88
CA GLU A 91 4.93 -3.77 13.39
C GLU A 91 4.90 -3.52 11.90
N LEU A 92 5.99 -3.01 11.32
CA LEU A 92 6.07 -2.86 9.86
C LEU A 92 5.88 -4.19 9.14
N VAL A 93 6.55 -5.23 9.62
CA VAL A 93 6.44 -6.57 9.02
C VAL A 93 5.08 -7.18 9.31
N LEU A 94 4.62 -7.09 10.57
CA LEU A 94 3.35 -7.70 10.98
C LEU A 94 2.17 -7.06 10.26
N TYR A 95 2.12 -5.74 10.22
CA TYR A 95 0.99 -5.03 9.60
C TYR A 95 1.03 -5.14 8.08
N PHE A 96 2.21 -5.24 7.48
CA PHE A 96 2.30 -5.52 6.05
C PHE A 96 1.70 -6.89 5.71
N GLY A 97 1.92 -7.89 6.57
CA GLY A 97 1.27 -9.19 6.42
C GLY A 97 -0.25 -9.08 6.40
N MET A 98 -0.82 -8.18 7.21
CA MET A 98 -2.27 -7.92 7.20
C MET A 98 -2.70 -7.24 5.90
N ALA A 99 -1.90 -6.34 5.35
CA ALA A 99 -2.18 -5.73 4.05
C ALA A 99 -2.18 -6.78 2.93
N GLU A 100 -1.24 -7.73 2.98
CA GLU A 100 -1.20 -8.84 2.02
C GLU A 100 -2.44 -9.72 2.13
N ARG A 101 -2.96 -9.94 3.33
CA ARG A 101 -4.20 -10.69 3.52
C ARG A 101 -5.41 -9.96 2.94
N LEU A 102 -5.44 -8.62 3.01
CA LEU A 102 -6.48 -7.85 2.32
C LEU A 102 -6.38 -8.04 0.80
N HIS A 103 -5.17 -8.08 0.25
CA HIS A 103 -4.97 -8.35 -1.16
C HIS A 103 -5.51 -9.74 -1.53
N ALA A 104 -5.22 -10.75 -0.70
CA ALA A 104 -5.77 -12.09 -0.89
C ALA A 104 -7.30 -12.11 -0.77
N ASN A 105 -7.87 -11.31 0.13
CA ASN A 105 -9.32 -11.22 0.29
C ASN A 105 -10.01 -10.64 -0.95
N PHE A 106 -9.35 -9.71 -1.65
CA PHE A 106 -9.87 -9.20 -2.91
C PHE A 106 -10.07 -10.34 -3.93
N TYR A 107 -9.10 -11.26 -4.01
CA TYR A 107 -9.17 -12.37 -4.97
C TYR A 107 -10.06 -13.52 -4.50
N ASN A 108 -10.14 -13.79 -3.21
CA ASN A 108 -10.72 -15.02 -2.68
C ASN A 108 -11.98 -14.82 -1.82
N ASN A 109 -12.29 -13.60 -1.43
CA ASN A 109 -13.49 -13.24 -0.67
C ASN A 109 -13.74 -14.17 0.53
N PHE A 110 -12.79 -14.20 1.48
CA PHE A 110 -12.86 -15.12 2.62
C PHE A 110 -13.07 -14.45 3.97
N MET A 111 -12.96 -13.12 4.06
CA MET A 111 -13.06 -12.43 5.35
C MET A 111 -14.49 -12.10 5.72
N SER A 112 -14.84 -12.35 6.99
CA SER A 112 -16.04 -11.77 7.58
C SER A 112 -15.85 -10.26 7.74
N LYS A 113 -16.94 -9.54 7.98
CA LYS A 113 -16.87 -8.10 8.22
C LYS A 113 -15.96 -7.77 9.41
N GLU A 114 -16.09 -8.52 10.50
CA GLU A 114 -15.30 -8.31 11.70
C GLU A 114 -13.81 -8.54 11.44
N THR A 115 -13.49 -9.58 10.70
CA THR A 115 -12.09 -9.88 10.34
C THR A 115 -11.54 -8.82 9.40
N PHE A 116 -12.33 -8.37 8.42
CA PHE A 116 -11.93 -7.27 7.55
C PHE A 116 -11.63 -6.01 8.35
N GLU A 117 -12.51 -5.63 9.27
CA GLU A 117 -12.34 -4.41 10.08
C GLU A 117 -11.09 -4.49 10.95
N LEU A 118 -10.77 -5.66 11.48
CA LEU A 118 -9.55 -5.86 12.23
C LEU A 118 -8.31 -5.61 11.35
N HIS A 119 -8.29 -6.19 10.16
CA HIS A 119 -7.18 -5.97 9.22
C HIS A 119 -7.09 -4.51 8.79
N ARG A 120 -8.23 -3.90 8.48
CA ARG A 120 -8.30 -2.49 8.10
C ARG A 120 -7.66 -1.60 9.17
N ASP A 121 -7.99 -1.82 10.44
CA ASP A 121 -7.47 -1.01 11.54
C ASP A 121 -5.94 -1.04 11.59
N TYR A 122 -5.36 -2.23 11.46
CA TYR A 122 -3.90 -2.36 11.49
C TYR A 122 -3.24 -1.86 10.20
N VAL A 123 -3.90 -2.01 9.07
CA VAL A 123 -3.38 -1.46 7.81
C VAL A 123 -3.39 0.07 7.83
N LEU A 124 -4.39 0.70 8.45
CA LEU A 124 -4.38 2.16 8.63
C LEU A 124 -3.21 2.60 9.51
N LYS A 125 -2.88 1.82 10.55
CA LYS A 125 -1.68 2.08 11.38
C LYS A 125 -0.40 1.93 10.56
N LEU A 126 -0.34 0.92 9.70
CA LEU A 126 0.81 0.74 8.79
C LEU A 126 0.97 1.97 7.88
N ILE A 127 -0.11 2.43 7.29
CA ILE A 127 -0.10 3.59 6.41
C ILE A 127 0.49 4.81 7.15
N ASN A 128 0.07 5.05 8.37
CA ASN A 128 0.62 6.16 9.17
C ASN A 128 2.12 6.00 9.43
N LYS A 129 2.57 4.77 9.71
CA LYS A 129 4.00 4.50 9.89
C LYS A 129 4.79 4.72 8.60
N LEU A 130 4.26 4.24 7.48
CA LEU A 130 4.95 4.37 6.18
C LEU A 130 5.07 5.83 5.75
N LYS A 131 4.10 6.67 6.05
CA LYS A 131 4.15 8.10 5.73
C LYS A 131 5.35 8.80 6.38
N GLU A 132 5.79 8.34 7.54
CA GLU A 132 6.93 8.95 8.24
C GLU A 132 8.22 8.84 7.41
N PHE A 133 8.36 7.82 6.56
CA PHE A 133 9.55 7.65 5.72
C PHE A 133 9.59 8.62 4.54
N ILE A 134 8.51 9.34 4.26
CA ILE A 134 8.40 10.27 3.14
C ILE A 134 8.42 11.73 3.63
N LYS A 135 8.18 11.96 4.89
CA LYS A 135 8.26 13.31 5.48
C LYS A 135 9.70 13.80 5.44
N GLN A 136 9.86 15.04 5.03
CA GLN A 136 11.14 15.72 4.96
C GLN A 136 11.21 16.83 5.97
#